data_5cccbd3670cd37960667343bb4ca229e
#
_entry.id   5cccbd3670cd37960667343bb4ca229e
#
_cell.length_a   1.000
_cell.length_b   1.000
_cell.length_c   1.000
_cell.angle_alpha   90.00
_cell.angle_beta   90.00
_cell.angle_gamma   90.00
#
_symmetry.space_group_name_H-M   'P 1'
#
loop_
_entity.id
_entity.type
_entity.pdbx_description
1 polymer ?
#
loop_
_entity_poly.entity_id
_entity_poly.type
_entity_poly.pdbx_seq_one_letter_code
_entity_poly.pdbx_strand_id
1 'polypeptide(L)'
;MTTTHNVRVDAAAATADRARTDPAAAQLAVDLRGEWRVDPSMAQFGATVKFAKGETTLEADFPPFLSGDGRAPSPLIYCFYGALSCYASTYAMQAAMAGVAIEGLTARLRLTVDFRGALAVADVPPLDTFLFELEVRSPASTLTWN
;
A
#
# COMPACT_ATOMS: atom_id res chain seq x y z
N MET A 1 -10.82 13.77 21.18
CA MET A 1 -10.29 13.00 20.04
C MET A 1 -10.50 11.52 20.33
N THR A 2 -11.34 10.86 19.55
CA THR A 2 -11.60 9.43 19.72
C THR A 2 -10.70 8.64 18.76
N THR A 3 -9.77 7.87 19.33
CA THR A 3 -8.88 7.01 18.57
C THR A 3 -9.16 5.56 18.92
N THR A 4 -9.42 4.72 17.92
CA THR A 4 -9.67 3.30 18.08
C THR A 4 -8.66 2.54 17.23
N HIS A 5 -7.88 1.65 17.84
CA HIS A 5 -6.78 0.88 17.24
C HIS A 5 -5.98 1.67 16.16
N ASN A 6 -5.50 2.86 16.57
CA ASN A 6 -4.73 3.81 15.77
C ASN A 6 -5.52 4.53 14.65
N VAL A 7 -6.85 4.45 14.63
CA VAL A 7 -7.72 5.18 13.70
C VAL A 7 -8.41 6.33 14.41
N ARG A 8 -8.31 7.53 13.85
CA ARG A 8 -9.03 8.73 14.34
C ARG A 8 -10.44 8.77 13.77
N VAL A 9 -11.37 8.14 14.47
CA VAL A 9 -12.76 7.98 14.02
C VAL A 9 -13.47 9.32 13.89
N ASP A 10 -13.22 10.25 14.81
CA ASP A 10 -13.77 11.61 14.77
C ASP A 10 -13.34 12.38 13.51
N ALA A 11 -12.09 12.23 13.09
CA ALA A 11 -11.58 12.88 11.88
C ALA A 11 -12.20 12.28 10.60
N ALA A 12 -12.37 10.96 10.57
CA ALA A 12 -13.00 10.28 9.44
C ALA A 12 -14.48 10.70 9.31
N ALA A 13 -15.23 10.75 10.42
CA ALA A 13 -16.61 11.21 10.43
C ALA A 13 -16.75 12.67 9.99
N ALA A 14 -15.92 13.57 10.51
CA ALA A 14 -15.91 14.98 10.09
C ALA A 14 -15.58 15.17 8.60
N THR A 15 -14.72 14.34 8.05
CA THR A 15 -14.41 14.35 6.61
C THR A 15 -15.61 13.86 5.80
N ALA A 16 -16.25 12.77 6.22
CA ALA A 16 -17.45 12.25 5.58
C ALA A 16 -18.59 13.27 5.55
N ASP A 17 -18.82 13.98 6.65
CA ASP A 17 -19.86 15.01 6.73
C ASP A 17 -19.58 16.19 5.80
N ARG A 18 -18.34 16.67 5.74
CA ARG A 18 -17.95 17.74 4.81
C ARG A 18 -18.07 17.30 3.35
N ALA A 19 -17.68 16.08 3.02
CA ALA A 19 -17.72 15.55 1.67
C ALA A 19 -19.14 15.42 1.08
N ARG A 20 -20.19 15.47 1.91
CA ARG A 20 -21.59 15.47 1.45
C ARG A 20 -21.95 16.74 0.68
N THR A 21 -21.30 17.86 1.01
CA THR A 21 -21.56 19.17 0.38
C THR A 21 -20.36 19.67 -0.42
N ASP A 22 -19.15 19.19 -0.11
CA ASP A 22 -17.91 19.53 -0.78
C ASP A 22 -17.12 18.26 -1.09
N PRO A 23 -17.25 17.68 -2.30
CA PRO A 23 -16.53 16.48 -2.69
C PRO A 23 -15.00 16.61 -2.59
N ALA A 24 -14.45 17.82 -2.73
CA ALA A 24 -13.01 18.06 -2.63
C ALA A 24 -12.45 17.74 -1.23
N ALA A 25 -13.30 17.78 -0.20
CA ALA A 25 -12.90 17.43 1.18
C ALA A 25 -12.43 15.96 1.34
N ALA A 26 -12.77 15.07 0.40
CA ALA A 26 -12.37 13.67 0.40
C ALA A 26 -11.49 13.30 -0.80
N GLN A 27 -10.85 14.28 -1.45
CA GLN A 27 -9.95 14.05 -2.57
C GLN A 27 -8.49 14.20 -2.14
N LEU A 28 -7.64 13.33 -2.67
CA LEU A 28 -6.19 13.38 -2.53
C LEU A 28 -5.57 13.57 -3.90
N ALA A 29 -4.98 14.74 -4.14
CA ALA A 29 -4.13 14.95 -5.31
C ALA A 29 -2.75 14.34 -5.04
N VAL A 30 -2.26 13.58 -6.00
CA VAL A 30 -0.93 12.95 -5.94
C VAL A 30 -0.09 13.49 -7.08
N ASP A 31 1.09 14.02 -6.75
CA ASP A 31 2.12 14.43 -7.71
C ASP A 31 3.46 13.87 -7.22
N LEU A 32 4.00 12.91 -7.98
CA LEU A 32 5.25 12.24 -7.67
C LEU A 32 6.24 12.46 -8.81
N ARG A 33 7.42 12.95 -8.47
CA ARG A 33 8.54 13.10 -9.40
C ARG A 33 9.71 12.27 -8.89
N GLY A 34 10.32 11.51 -9.80
CA GLY A 34 11.52 10.74 -9.52
C GLY A 34 12.46 10.76 -10.72
N GLU A 35 13.68 10.29 -10.51
CA GLU A 35 14.75 10.33 -11.49
C GLU A 35 15.40 8.96 -11.64
N TRP A 36 15.64 8.59 -12.90
CA TRP A 36 16.48 7.44 -13.23
C TRP A 36 17.96 7.84 -13.06
N ARG A 37 18.72 7.02 -12.36
CA ARG A 37 20.14 7.26 -12.12
C ARG A 37 20.99 6.42 -13.07
N VAL A 38 21.91 7.09 -13.74
CA VAL A 38 22.82 6.45 -14.69
C VAL A 38 24.15 6.00 -14.06
N ASP A 39 24.41 6.39 -12.82
CA ASP A 39 25.57 5.96 -12.05
C ASP A 39 25.38 4.50 -11.57
N PRO A 40 26.22 3.54 -12.02
CA PRO A 40 26.06 2.14 -11.67
C PRO A 40 26.34 1.83 -10.18
N SER A 41 26.83 2.78 -9.40
CA SER A 41 27.03 2.61 -7.95
C SER A 41 25.77 2.89 -7.13
N MET A 42 24.73 3.43 -7.75
CA MET A 42 23.47 3.83 -7.11
C MET A 42 22.32 2.89 -7.48
N ALA A 43 21.26 2.88 -6.65
CA ALA A 43 19.99 2.29 -7.05
C ALA A 43 19.43 3.00 -8.29
N GLN A 44 18.80 2.26 -9.22
CA GLN A 44 18.43 2.74 -10.55
C GLN A 44 17.46 3.93 -10.56
N PHE A 45 16.56 4.01 -9.59
CA PHE A 45 15.55 5.05 -9.52
C PHE A 45 15.42 5.62 -8.11
N GLY A 46 15.15 6.91 -8.00
CA GLY A 46 14.90 7.56 -6.72
C GLY A 46 13.85 8.65 -6.82
N ALA A 47 13.04 8.77 -5.77
CA ALA A 47 12.03 9.81 -5.62
C ALA A 47 11.93 10.28 -4.19
N THR A 48 11.81 11.58 -3.96
CA THR A 48 11.49 12.13 -2.64
C THR A 48 9.99 12.28 -2.51
N VAL A 49 9.41 11.62 -1.52
CA VAL A 49 7.99 11.63 -1.23
C VAL A 49 7.73 12.48 0.01
N LYS A 50 6.84 13.46 -0.12
CA LYS A 50 6.41 14.33 0.97
C LYS A 50 5.14 13.79 1.63
N PHE A 51 5.05 13.95 2.93
CA PHE A 51 3.87 13.61 3.73
C PHE A 51 3.67 14.64 4.86
N ALA A 52 2.57 14.56 5.58
CA ALA A 52 2.15 15.62 6.51
C ALA A 52 3.19 16.02 7.58
N LYS A 53 4.09 15.14 7.95
CA LYS A 53 5.09 15.38 9.01
C LYS A 53 6.54 15.34 8.52
N GLY A 54 6.76 15.29 7.21
CA GLY A 54 8.13 15.25 6.68
C GLY A 54 8.21 14.77 5.24
N GLU A 55 9.37 14.27 4.91
CA GLU A 55 9.66 13.67 3.61
C GLU A 55 10.57 12.46 3.76
N THR A 56 10.56 11.58 2.78
CA THR A 56 11.45 10.42 2.71
C THR A 56 11.87 10.17 1.26
N THR A 57 13.06 9.66 1.07
CA THR A 57 13.52 9.21 -0.24
C THR A 57 13.22 7.73 -0.38
N LEU A 58 12.49 7.38 -1.42
CA LEU A 58 12.27 6.01 -1.87
C LEU A 58 13.23 5.72 -3.00
N GLU A 59 13.93 4.60 -2.89
CA GLU A 59 14.84 4.10 -3.92
C GLU A 59 14.30 2.78 -4.45
N ALA A 60 14.42 2.57 -5.76
CA ALA A 60 14.03 1.32 -6.39
C ALA A 60 15.15 0.80 -7.29
N ASP A 61 15.33 -0.52 -7.27
CA ASP A 61 16.30 -1.19 -8.12
C ASP A 61 15.74 -2.52 -8.62
N PHE A 62 16.02 -2.88 -9.86
CA PHE A 62 15.64 -4.19 -10.34
C PHE A 62 16.45 -5.30 -9.68
N PRO A 63 15.87 -6.48 -9.50
CA PRO A 63 16.64 -7.65 -9.08
C PRO A 63 17.65 -8.04 -10.16
N PRO A 64 18.72 -8.78 -9.80
CA PRO A 64 19.78 -9.13 -10.74
C PRO A 64 19.31 -9.83 -12.03
N PHE A 65 18.27 -10.65 -11.97
CA PHE A 65 17.74 -11.32 -13.17
C PHE A 65 16.98 -10.37 -14.13
N LEU A 66 16.69 -9.13 -13.71
CA LEU A 66 16.09 -8.06 -14.51
C LEU A 66 17.05 -6.89 -14.74
N SER A 67 18.35 -7.13 -14.72
CA SER A 67 19.39 -6.13 -15.00
C SER A 67 19.59 -5.03 -13.95
N GLY A 68 19.16 -5.21 -12.72
CA GLY A 68 19.56 -4.40 -11.57
C GLY A 68 20.58 -5.10 -10.69
N ASP A 69 21.01 -4.44 -9.64
CA ASP A 69 21.88 -5.01 -8.61
C ASP A 69 21.13 -5.38 -7.33
N GLY A 70 19.83 -5.07 -7.25
CA GLY A 70 19.01 -5.31 -6.07
C GLY A 70 19.42 -4.46 -4.87
N ARG A 71 19.95 -3.26 -5.08
CA ARG A 71 20.39 -2.33 -4.01
C ARG A 71 19.27 -1.73 -3.22
N ALA A 72 18.05 -1.78 -3.76
CA ALA A 72 16.83 -1.29 -3.17
C ALA A 72 15.67 -2.25 -3.50
N PRO A 73 14.50 -2.12 -2.83
CA PRO A 73 13.32 -2.89 -3.20
C PRO A 73 12.98 -2.70 -4.69
N SER A 74 12.51 -3.76 -5.34
CA SER A 74 12.06 -3.63 -6.72
C SER A 74 10.84 -2.73 -6.85
N PRO A 75 10.62 -2.05 -7.98
CA PRO A 75 9.46 -1.18 -8.20
C PRO A 75 8.13 -1.85 -7.87
N LEU A 76 7.96 -3.13 -8.20
CA LEU A 76 6.75 -3.89 -7.93
C LEU A 76 6.49 -4.13 -6.44
N ILE A 77 7.55 -4.22 -5.62
CA ILE A 77 7.39 -4.32 -4.17
C ILE A 77 6.69 -3.08 -3.61
N TYR A 78 6.96 -1.89 -4.12
CA TYR A 78 6.25 -0.68 -3.72
C TYR A 78 4.77 -0.70 -4.14
N CYS A 79 4.46 -1.19 -5.33
CA CYS A 79 3.07 -1.38 -5.77
C CYS A 79 2.33 -2.35 -4.84
N PHE A 80 2.95 -3.49 -4.53
CA PHE A 80 2.35 -4.51 -3.68
C PHE A 80 2.27 -4.09 -2.21
N TYR A 81 3.28 -3.38 -1.70
CA TYR A 81 3.22 -2.75 -0.38
C TYR A 81 2.07 -1.75 -0.29
N GLY A 82 1.91 -0.90 -1.30
CA GLY A 82 0.79 0.04 -1.38
C GLY A 82 -0.57 -0.67 -1.34
N ALA A 83 -0.73 -1.71 -2.16
CA ALA A 83 -1.97 -2.51 -2.19
C ALA A 83 -2.24 -3.18 -0.83
N LEU A 84 -1.22 -3.82 -0.23
CA LEU A 84 -1.34 -4.51 1.05
C LEU A 84 -1.67 -3.54 2.19
N SER A 85 -0.93 -2.43 2.29
CA SER A 85 -1.16 -1.42 3.33
C SER A 85 -2.50 -0.72 3.19
N CYS A 86 -2.94 -0.41 1.96
CA CYS A 86 -4.26 0.15 1.70
C CYS A 86 -5.37 -0.80 2.14
N TYR A 87 -5.26 -2.08 1.80
CA TYR A 87 -6.24 -3.11 2.18
C TYR A 87 -6.36 -3.23 3.70
N ALA A 88 -5.23 -3.36 4.41
CA ALA A 88 -5.20 -3.43 5.87
C ALA A 88 -5.74 -2.16 6.54
N SER A 89 -5.34 -0.98 6.03
CA SER A 89 -5.79 0.31 6.55
C SER A 89 -7.29 0.52 6.37
N THR A 90 -7.83 0.13 5.22
CA THR A 90 -9.28 0.21 4.95
C THR A 90 -10.04 -0.71 5.89
N TYR A 91 -9.59 -1.95 6.09
CA TYR A 91 -10.19 -2.87 7.05
C TYR A 91 -10.21 -2.29 8.47
N ALA A 92 -9.05 -1.81 8.95
CA ALA A 92 -8.93 -1.22 10.28
C ALA A 92 -9.84 0.01 10.47
N MET A 93 -9.92 0.86 9.44
CA MET A 93 -10.80 2.04 9.46
C MET A 93 -12.28 1.64 9.52
N GLN A 94 -12.71 0.69 8.70
CA GLN A 94 -14.11 0.22 8.70
C GLN A 94 -14.48 -0.43 10.03
N ALA A 95 -13.60 -1.26 10.59
CA ALA A 95 -13.82 -1.85 11.92
C ALA A 95 -13.94 -0.77 13.01
N ALA A 96 -13.06 0.25 12.98
CA ALA A 96 -13.12 1.36 13.93
C ALA A 96 -14.44 2.14 13.84
N MET A 97 -14.89 2.44 12.62
CA MET A 97 -16.13 3.15 12.37
C MET A 97 -17.36 2.32 12.78
N ALA A 98 -17.28 1.01 12.69
CA ALA A 98 -18.31 0.08 13.16
C ALA A 98 -18.25 -0.18 14.68
N GLY A 99 -17.30 0.40 15.40
CA GLY A 99 -17.13 0.17 16.84
C GLY A 99 -16.56 -1.21 17.19
N VAL A 100 -15.98 -1.92 16.20
CA VAL A 100 -15.36 -3.23 16.40
C VAL A 100 -13.92 -3.03 16.84
N ALA A 101 -13.57 -3.53 18.02
CA ALA A 101 -12.21 -3.45 18.54
C ALA A 101 -11.29 -4.47 17.83
N ILE A 102 -10.10 -4.01 17.42
CA ILE A 102 -9.02 -4.85 16.90
C ILE A 102 -7.86 -4.76 17.89
N GLU A 103 -7.36 -5.90 18.36
CA GLU A 103 -6.17 -6.04 19.21
C GLU A 103 -4.91 -6.34 18.38
N GLY A 104 -5.09 -6.88 17.18
CA GLY A 104 -4.02 -7.16 16.23
C GLY A 104 -4.56 -7.41 14.84
N LEU A 105 -3.82 -6.93 13.84
CA LEU A 105 -4.12 -7.12 12.43
C LEU A 105 -2.81 -7.42 11.71
N THR A 106 -2.73 -8.60 11.12
CA THR A 106 -1.64 -8.97 10.22
C THR A 106 -2.21 -9.15 8.82
N ALA A 107 -1.58 -8.50 7.85
CA ALA A 107 -1.95 -8.61 6.45
C ALA A 107 -0.83 -9.30 5.67
N ARG A 108 -1.19 -10.19 4.76
CA ARG A 108 -0.27 -10.90 3.88
C ARG A 108 -0.78 -10.87 2.46
N LEU A 109 0.13 -10.59 1.53
CA LEU A 109 -0.10 -10.70 0.10
C LEU A 109 0.83 -11.77 -0.48
N ARG A 110 0.26 -12.70 -1.26
CA ARG A 110 1.02 -13.70 -2.01
C ARG A 110 0.63 -13.66 -3.47
N LEU A 111 1.62 -13.63 -4.33
CA LEU A 111 1.47 -13.68 -5.78
C LEU A 111 2.78 -14.13 -6.42
N THR A 112 2.69 -14.51 -7.69
CA THR A 112 3.85 -14.75 -8.55
C THR A 112 3.77 -13.80 -9.73
N VAL A 113 4.90 -13.16 -10.06
CA VAL A 113 5.02 -12.31 -11.24
C VAL A 113 5.82 -13.05 -12.30
N ASP A 114 5.25 -13.15 -13.50
CA ASP A 114 5.93 -13.75 -14.67
C ASP A 114 6.49 -12.63 -15.57
N PHE A 115 7.78 -12.53 -15.64
CA PHE A 115 8.47 -11.52 -16.45
C PHE A 115 8.75 -11.94 -17.89
N ARG A 116 8.33 -13.14 -18.30
CA ARG A 116 8.57 -13.61 -19.69
C ARG A 116 7.94 -12.70 -20.74
N GLY A 117 6.76 -12.12 -20.43
CA GLY A 117 6.14 -11.12 -21.28
C GLY A 117 6.97 -9.84 -21.41
N ALA A 118 7.45 -9.30 -20.29
CA ALA A 118 8.31 -8.11 -20.27
C ALA A 118 9.67 -8.32 -20.94
N LEU A 119 10.18 -9.55 -20.91
CA LEU A 119 11.42 -9.95 -21.58
C LEU A 119 11.22 -10.37 -23.04
N ALA A 120 10.01 -10.25 -23.57
CA ALA A 120 9.65 -10.67 -24.94
C ALA A 120 9.94 -12.16 -25.23
N VAL A 121 9.87 -13.02 -24.22
CA VAL A 121 10.13 -14.47 -24.34
C VAL A 121 8.86 -15.25 -24.65
N ALA A 122 7.72 -14.82 -24.09
CA ALA A 122 6.43 -15.46 -24.29
C ALA A 122 5.27 -14.46 -24.08
N ASP A 123 4.15 -14.70 -24.74
CA ASP A 123 2.90 -13.98 -24.50
C ASP A 123 2.14 -14.67 -23.35
N VAL A 124 2.40 -14.18 -22.14
CA VAL A 124 1.81 -14.72 -20.91
C VAL A 124 1.33 -13.60 -19.99
N PRO A 125 0.26 -13.82 -19.21
CA PRO A 125 -0.16 -12.86 -18.21
C PRO A 125 0.97 -12.58 -17.19
N PRO A 126 1.22 -11.31 -16.84
CA PRO A 126 2.29 -10.99 -15.87
C PRO A 126 1.97 -11.42 -14.45
N LEU A 127 0.70 -11.65 -14.14
CA LEU A 127 0.22 -12.04 -12.82
C LEU A 127 -0.78 -13.19 -12.99
N ASP A 128 -0.67 -14.16 -12.09
CA ASP A 128 -1.61 -15.28 -12.02
C ASP A 128 -2.70 -15.00 -10.96
N THR A 129 -2.35 -15.08 -9.69
CA THR A 129 -3.31 -15.00 -8.59
C THR A 129 -2.85 -13.97 -7.56
N PHE A 130 -3.77 -13.10 -7.14
CA PHE A 130 -3.61 -12.26 -5.96
C PHE A 130 -4.30 -12.92 -4.78
N LEU A 131 -3.56 -13.27 -3.74
CA LEU A 131 -4.12 -13.77 -2.51
C LEU A 131 -3.83 -12.81 -1.35
N PHE A 132 -4.88 -12.14 -0.86
CA PHE A 132 -4.82 -11.37 0.38
C PHE A 132 -5.31 -12.22 1.53
N GLU A 133 -4.55 -12.23 2.62
CA GLU A 133 -4.91 -12.88 3.88
C GLU A 133 -4.86 -11.85 4.99
N LEU A 134 -5.93 -11.76 5.78
CA LEU A 134 -5.95 -10.97 7.01
C LEU A 134 -6.12 -11.92 8.20
N GLU A 135 -5.23 -11.78 9.17
CA GLU A 135 -5.35 -12.38 10.49
C GLU A 135 -5.72 -11.29 11.48
N VAL A 136 -6.90 -11.39 12.07
CA VAL A 136 -7.44 -10.38 12.98
C VAL A 136 -7.65 -10.96 14.36
N ARG A 137 -7.10 -10.32 15.38
CA ARG A 137 -7.42 -10.60 16.78
C ARG A 137 -8.37 -9.52 17.28
N SER A 138 -9.51 -9.95 17.82
CA SER A 138 -10.54 -9.08 18.39
C SER A 138 -11.13 -9.72 19.65
N PRO A 139 -11.45 -8.96 20.67
CA PRO A 139 -12.18 -9.48 21.84
C PRO A 139 -13.62 -9.87 21.52
N ALA A 140 -14.17 -9.40 20.40
CA ALA A 140 -15.47 -9.84 19.90
C ALA A 140 -15.32 -11.23 19.27
N SER A 141 -15.94 -12.24 19.87
CA SER A 141 -16.00 -13.60 19.33
C SER A 141 -16.68 -13.60 17.96
N THR A 142 -15.93 -14.01 16.95
CA THR A 142 -16.38 -14.52 15.64
C THR A 142 -17.49 -13.73 14.93
N LEU A 143 -17.12 -12.62 14.26
CA LEU A 143 -17.92 -12.10 13.16
C LEU A 143 -17.44 -12.82 11.87
N THR A 144 -18.21 -13.80 11.42
CA THR A 144 -18.09 -14.35 10.08
C THR A 144 -18.70 -13.37 9.08
N TRP A 145 -17.87 -12.78 8.25
CA TRP A 145 -18.33 -12.05 7.09
C TRP A 145 -18.49 -13.05 5.93
N ASN A 146 -19.72 -13.24 5.47
CA ASN A 146 -20.03 -13.94 4.23
C ASN A 146 -19.97 -12.96 3.05
#